data_79e0c65151a89255dc00ac63c1c3f65c
#
_entry.id   79e0c65151a89255dc00ac63c1c3f65c
#
_cell.length_a   1.000
_cell.length_b   1.000
_cell.length_c   1.000
_cell.angle_alpha   90.00
_cell.angle_beta   90.00
_cell.angle_gamma   90.00
#
_symmetry.space_group_name_H-M   'P 1'
#
loop_
_entity.id
_entity.type
_entity.pdbx_description
1 polymer ?
#
loop_
_entity_poly.entity_id
_entity_poly.type
_entity_poly.pdbx_seq_one_letter_code
_entity_poly.pdbx_strand_id
1 'polypeptide(L)'
;MGPLAVSNLAWPAEALEEALALLARCGCGGVEIAPFAVFGRWDNIADPALQLRERIEAHGLECVALQGILYGADDVSLFGTDGQQARLEAHLDHVAGLAAILGARACVYGAPAQRDPGPIGAEEAWDRALGGMRRIAPAFEAAGSAIAFEANAAHYGCRFITTTAQAARFVDEADTPGLRLQIDTGTLFLEKEDPAVLLDVGNLAVHLHVSEPDLQVVGDHGLDHIPIASVIMQSDYAGPVSLEMKAVPEWQEAIRRSLAFVQDAYF
;
A
#
# COMPACT_ATOMS: atom_id res chain seq x y z
N MET A 1 -8.03 14.82 5.12
CA MET A 1 -7.42 13.47 5.14
C MET A 1 -8.38 12.48 5.78
N GLY A 2 -8.31 11.20 5.40
CA GLY A 2 -9.07 10.10 5.98
C GLY A 2 -8.50 9.63 7.34
N PRO A 3 -8.88 8.42 7.80
CA PRO A 3 -8.43 7.90 9.08
C PRO A 3 -6.93 7.62 9.12
N LEU A 4 -6.35 7.82 10.30
CA LEU A 4 -4.99 7.36 10.60
C LEU A 4 -5.04 5.84 10.86
N ALA A 5 -4.14 5.12 10.23
CA ALA A 5 -4.02 3.67 10.31
C ALA A 5 -2.57 3.24 10.55
N VAL A 6 -2.35 1.98 10.87
CA VAL A 6 -1.02 1.37 10.98
C VAL A 6 -1.03 0.04 10.26
N SER A 7 0.03 -0.24 9.51
CA SER A 7 0.24 -1.53 8.87
C SER A 7 0.55 -2.63 9.90
N ASN A 8 -0.03 -3.81 9.71
CA ASN A 8 0.25 -4.96 10.56
C ASN A 8 1.69 -5.49 10.46
N LEU A 9 2.52 -4.95 9.61
CA LEU A 9 3.96 -5.21 9.60
C LEU A 9 4.69 -4.61 10.82
N ALA A 10 4.05 -3.67 11.54
CA ALA A 10 4.61 -2.99 12.70
C ALA A 10 4.62 -3.82 13.99
N TRP A 11 4.04 -5.03 14.00
CA TRP A 11 4.00 -5.91 15.16
C TRP A 11 4.11 -7.39 14.79
N PRO A 12 4.48 -8.28 15.75
CA PRO A 12 4.52 -9.72 15.52
C PRO A 12 3.11 -10.29 15.24
N ALA A 13 3.00 -11.26 14.35
CA ALA A 13 1.70 -11.80 13.90
C ALA A 13 0.82 -12.32 15.06
N GLU A 14 1.43 -12.88 16.10
CA GLU A 14 0.75 -13.37 17.32
C GLU A 14 0.17 -12.25 18.19
N ALA A 15 0.62 -11.01 18.02
CA ALA A 15 0.21 -9.86 18.84
C ALA A 15 -0.99 -9.10 18.28
N LEU A 16 -1.72 -9.65 17.31
CA LEU A 16 -2.79 -8.93 16.59
C LEU A 16 -3.82 -8.28 17.54
N GLU A 17 -4.37 -9.02 18.51
CA GLU A 17 -5.39 -8.46 19.43
C GLU A 17 -4.84 -7.30 20.28
N GLU A 18 -3.61 -7.46 20.77
CA GLU A 18 -2.95 -6.43 21.55
C GLU A 18 -2.69 -5.18 20.70
N ALA A 19 -2.29 -5.37 19.43
CA ALA A 19 -2.07 -4.30 18.48
C ALA A 19 -3.38 -3.56 18.16
N LEU A 20 -4.47 -4.25 17.81
CA LEU A 20 -5.76 -3.62 17.54
C LEU A 20 -6.25 -2.79 18.74
N ALA A 21 -6.14 -3.35 19.96
CA ALA A 21 -6.46 -2.63 21.18
C ALA A 21 -5.55 -1.40 21.40
N LEU A 22 -4.27 -1.48 21.04
CA LEU A 22 -3.33 -0.36 21.10
C LEU A 22 -3.74 0.74 20.12
N LEU A 23 -3.99 0.40 18.84
CA LEU A 23 -4.37 1.36 17.81
C LEU A 23 -5.65 2.12 18.19
N ALA A 24 -6.67 1.41 18.66
CA ALA A 24 -7.91 2.03 19.14
C ALA A 24 -7.64 3.04 20.29
N ARG A 25 -6.79 2.69 21.26
CA ARG A 25 -6.41 3.60 22.35
C ARG A 25 -5.60 4.80 21.88
N CYS A 26 -4.83 4.65 20.80
CA CYS A 26 -4.06 5.76 20.20
C CYS A 26 -4.92 6.64 19.27
N GLY A 27 -6.21 6.38 19.14
CA GLY A 27 -7.12 7.16 18.30
C GLY A 27 -7.02 6.87 16.81
N CYS A 28 -6.43 5.74 16.40
CA CYS A 28 -6.48 5.29 15.03
C CYS A 28 -7.92 4.95 14.64
N GLY A 29 -8.29 5.24 13.38
CA GLY A 29 -9.56 4.82 12.79
C GLY A 29 -9.43 3.53 11.97
N GLY A 30 -8.21 3.10 11.64
CA GLY A 30 -8.01 1.96 10.76
C GLY A 30 -6.75 1.13 11.02
N VAL A 31 -6.70 0.04 10.30
CA VAL A 31 -5.55 -0.86 10.20
C VAL A 31 -5.34 -1.24 8.75
N GLU A 32 -4.10 -1.37 8.33
CA GLU A 32 -3.74 -1.91 7.03
C GLU A 32 -3.23 -3.33 7.18
N ILE A 33 -3.65 -4.22 6.30
CA ILE A 33 -3.40 -5.66 6.40
C ILE A 33 -2.50 -6.14 5.26
N ALA A 34 -1.40 -6.80 5.60
CA ALA A 34 -0.62 -7.66 4.72
C ALA A 34 -1.17 -9.09 4.84
N PRO A 35 -1.99 -9.59 3.90
CA PRO A 35 -2.76 -10.82 4.08
C PRO A 35 -1.87 -12.04 4.35
N PHE A 36 -0.77 -12.19 3.61
CA PHE A 36 0.12 -13.32 3.78
C PHE A 36 0.80 -13.34 5.16
N ALA A 37 1.08 -12.17 5.75
CA ALA A 37 1.63 -12.08 7.10
C ALA A 37 0.62 -12.55 8.18
N VAL A 38 -0.68 -12.41 7.92
CA VAL A 38 -1.74 -12.85 8.84
C VAL A 38 -2.13 -14.31 8.61
N PHE A 39 -2.31 -14.72 7.35
CA PHE A 39 -2.88 -16.03 7.01
C PHE A 39 -1.83 -17.09 6.67
N GLY A 40 -0.60 -16.70 6.31
CA GLY A 40 0.49 -17.59 5.88
C GLY A 40 0.21 -18.32 4.56
N ARG A 41 -0.88 -17.99 3.88
CA ARG A 41 -1.35 -18.64 2.65
C ARG A 41 -2.34 -17.75 1.92
N TRP A 42 -2.63 -18.10 0.66
CA TRP A 42 -3.64 -17.43 -0.16
C TRP A 42 -4.93 -18.26 -0.34
N ASP A 43 -4.85 -19.58 -0.20
CA ASP A 43 -5.99 -20.48 -0.40
C ASP A 43 -6.87 -20.60 0.86
N ASN A 44 -8.19 -20.72 0.65
CA ASN A 44 -9.17 -20.98 1.70
C ASN A 44 -9.13 -19.96 2.86
N ILE A 45 -9.02 -18.68 2.53
CA ILE A 45 -8.92 -17.60 3.54
C ILE A 45 -10.20 -16.76 3.68
N ALA A 46 -11.29 -17.07 2.96
CA ALA A 46 -12.52 -16.29 3.01
C ALA A 46 -13.13 -16.24 4.43
N ASP A 47 -13.34 -17.40 5.07
CA ASP A 47 -13.87 -17.45 6.45
C ASP A 47 -12.89 -16.84 7.48
N PRO A 48 -11.57 -17.15 7.45
CA PRO A 48 -10.59 -16.44 8.28
C PRO A 48 -10.59 -14.91 8.07
N ALA A 49 -10.76 -14.43 6.84
CA ALA A 49 -10.81 -13.00 6.56
C ALA A 49 -12.08 -12.34 7.13
N LEU A 50 -13.23 -13.01 7.05
CA LEU A 50 -14.46 -12.51 7.68
C LEU A 50 -14.28 -12.41 9.20
N GLN A 51 -13.69 -13.43 9.84
CA GLN A 51 -13.40 -13.40 11.27
C GLN A 51 -12.39 -12.29 11.63
N LEU A 52 -11.38 -12.06 10.77
CA LEU A 52 -10.44 -10.95 10.96
C LEU A 52 -11.16 -9.60 10.91
N ARG A 53 -12.05 -9.41 9.93
CA ARG A 53 -12.87 -8.20 9.83
C ARG A 53 -13.68 -7.97 11.10
N GLU A 54 -14.41 -8.97 11.59
CA GLU A 54 -15.20 -8.88 12.82
C GLU A 54 -14.32 -8.47 14.02
N ARG A 55 -13.10 -9.00 14.12
CA ARG A 55 -12.12 -8.64 15.17
C ARG A 55 -11.68 -7.18 15.06
N ILE A 56 -11.37 -6.70 13.85
CA ILE A 56 -11.00 -5.31 13.59
C ILE A 56 -12.15 -4.37 14.00
N GLU A 57 -13.37 -4.68 13.54
CA GLU A 57 -14.57 -3.90 13.83
C GLU A 57 -14.94 -3.90 15.32
N ALA A 58 -14.69 -5.00 16.05
CA ALA A 58 -14.88 -5.08 17.51
C ALA A 58 -14.02 -4.08 18.30
N HIS A 59 -12.89 -3.63 17.75
CA HIS A 59 -12.06 -2.57 18.31
C HIS A 59 -12.43 -1.16 17.81
N GLY A 60 -13.50 -1.03 17.00
CA GLY A 60 -13.90 0.25 16.38
C GLY A 60 -12.98 0.72 15.27
N LEU A 61 -12.20 -0.19 14.67
CA LEU A 61 -11.32 0.07 13.55
C LEU A 61 -11.93 -0.43 12.24
N GLU A 62 -11.44 0.10 11.10
CA GLU A 62 -11.74 -0.44 9.78
C GLU A 62 -10.46 -0.96 9.09
N CYS A 63 -10.58 -1.94 8.20
CA CYS A 63 -9.49 -2.32 7.32
C CYS A 63 -9.43 -1.30 6.17
N VAL A 64 -8.45 -0.39 6.20
CA VAL A 64 -8.37 0.71 5.21
C VAL A 64 -7.74 0.27 3.90
N ALA A 65 -6.76 -0.63 3.97
CA ALA A 65 -6.02 -1.10 2.81
C ALA A 65 -5.47 -2.52 3.00
N LEU A 66 -5.13 -3.16 1.88
CA LEU A 66 -4.28 -4.36 1.83
C LEU A 66 -2.92 -3.99 1.24
N GLN A 67 -1.85 -4.55 1.78
CA GLN A 67 -0.50 -4.41 1.22
C GLN A 67 0.20 -5.75 1.07
N GLY A 68 1.37 -5.77 0.40
CA GLY A 68 2.10 -7.01 0.15
C GLY A 68 1.28 -8.04 -0.61
N ILE A 69 0.38 -7.58 -1.48
CA ILE A 69 -0.65 -8.39 -2.14
C ILE A 69 -0.11 -9.45 -3.10
N LEU A 70 1.17 -9.38 -3.46
CA LEU A 70 1.86 -10.41 -4.26
C LEU A 70 2.90 -11.20 -3.44
N TYR A 71 3.07 -10.90 -2.14
CA TYR A 71 3.99 -11.64 -1.31
C TYR A 71 3.48 -13.08 -1.10
N GLY A 72 4.33 -14.08 -1.37
CA GLY A 72 3.95 -15.49 -1.31
C GLY A 72 3.06 -15.96 -2.48
N ALA A 73 2.83 -15.14 -3.50
CA ALA A 73 2.22 -15.57 -4.75
C ALA A 73 3.29 -16.18 -5.67
N ASP A 74 3.10 -17.44 -6.04
CA ASP A 74 4.10 -18.19 -6.83
C ASP A 74 3.96 -17.91 -8.33
N ASP A 75 5.11 -17.71 -8.98
CA ASP A 75 5.27 -17.67 -10.43
C ASP A 75 4.30 -16.70 -11.13
N VAL A 76 4.13 -15.51 -10.53
CA VAL A 76 3.36 -14.39 -11.06
C VAL A 76 4.29 -13.29 -11.58
N SER A 77 3.97 -12.68 -12.71
CA SER A 77 4.76 -11.56 -13.25
C SER A 77 3.94 -10.74 -14.24
N LEU A 78 4.07 -9.42 -14.17
CA LEU A 78 3.41 -8.48 -15.09
C LEU A 78 4.01 -8.58 -16.51
N PHE A 79 5.31 -8.86 -16.61
CA PHE A 79 6.06 -8.90 -17.87
C PHE A 79 6.51 -10.32 -18.25
N GLY A 80 6.08 -11.33 -17.52
CA GLY A 80 6.46 -12.71 -17.74
C GLY A 80 5.78 -13.37 -18.96
N THR A 81 5.81 -14.69 -19.00
CA THR A 81 5.10 -15.48 -19.98
C THR A 81 3.58 -15.30 -19.85
N ASP A 82 2.83 -15.67 -20.90
CA ASP A 82 1.35 -15.64 -20.86
C ASP A 82 0.81 -16.41 -19.64
N GLY A 83 1.43 -17.53 -19.28
CA GLY A 83 1.06 -18.30 -18.09
C GLY A 83 1.29 -17.55 -16.78
N GLN A 84 2.38 -16.80 -16.67
CA GLN A 84 2.68 -15.97 -15.47
C GLN A 84 1.74 -14.77 -15.37
N GLN A 85 1.42 -14.14 -16.49
CA GLN A 85 0.45 -13.06 -16.55
C GLN A 85 -0.96 -13.56 -16.19
N ALA A 86 -1.38 -14.70 -16.73
CA ALA A 86 -2.68 -15.30 -16.38
C ALA A 86 -2.79 -15.65 -14.88
N ARG A 87 -1.70 -16.15 -14.27
CA ARG A 87 -1.66 -16.40 -12.82
C ARG A 87 -1.70 -15.10 -12.02
N LEU A 88 -1.03 -14.05 -12.49
CA LEU A 88 -1.10 -12.73 -11.86
C LEU A 88 -2.55 -12.20 -11.88
N GLU A 89 -3.21 -12.26 -13.02
CA GLU A 89 -4.61 -11.85 -13.18
C GLU A 89 -5.53 -12.63 -12.22
N ALA A 90 -5.44 -13.96 -12.23
CA ALA A 90 -6.24 -14.81 -11.33
C ALA A 90 -5.95 -14.55 -9.84
N HIS A 91 -4.69 -14.30 -9.47
CA HIS A 91 -4.32 -13.97 -8.10
C HIS A 91 -4.90 -12.61 -7.70
N LEU A 92 -4.82 -11.61 -8.56
CA LEU A 92 -5.36 -10.28 -8.27
C LEU A 92 -6.91 -10.27 -8.23
N ASP A 93 -7.60 -11.09 -9.01
CA ASP A 93 -9.04 -11.33 -8.84
C ASP A 93 -9.37 -11.88 -7.44
N HIS A 94 -8.55 -12.81 -6.94
CA HIS A 94 -8.69 -13.33 -5.57
C HIS A 94 -8.45 -12.23 -4.52
N VAL A 95 -7.43 -11.38 -4.72
CA VAL A 95 -7.16 -10.23 -3.85
C VAL A 95 -8.32 -9.24 -3.85
N ALA A 96 -8.93 -8.96 -4.99
CA ALA A 96 -10.12 -8.11 -5.09
C ALA A 96 -11.29 -8.68 -4.25
N GLY A 97 -11.53 -9.99 -4.34
CA GLY A 97 -12.51 -10.68 -3.49
C GLY A 97 -12.19 -10.58 -2.00
N LEU A 98 -10.93 -10.71 -1.62
CA LEU A 98 -10.47 -10.53 -0.24
C LEU A 98 -10.66 -9.09 0.26
N ALA A 99 -10.37 -8.10 -0.58
CA ALA A 99 -10.62 -6.68 -0.27
C ALA A 99 -12.10 -6.43 0.01
N ALA A 100 -13.02 -7.00 -0.78
CA ALA A 100 -14.46 -6.91 -0.53
C ALA A 100 -14.84 -7.52 0.82
N ILE A 101 -14.30 -8.69 1.19
CA ILE A 101 -14.57 -9.34 2.49
C ILE A 101 -14.08 -8.47 3.64
N LEU A 102 -12.86 -7.92 3.56
CA LEU A 102 -12.26 -7.09 4.62
C LEU A 102 -12.78 -5.66 4.64
N GLY A 103 -13.42 -5.19 3.56
CA GLY A 103 -13.87 -3.81 3.40
C GLY A 103 -12.75 -2.85 3.01
N ALA A 104 -11.61 -3.35 2.55
CA ALA A 104 -10.46 -2.55 2.16
C ALA A 104 -10.70 -1.79 0.86
N ARG A 105 -10.46 -0.48 0.87
CA ARG A 105 -10.69 0.39 -0.31
C ARG A 105 -9.47 0.55 -1.20
N ALA A 106 -8.31 0.11 -0.76
CA ALA A 106 -7.06 0.15 -1.50
C ALA A 106 -6.31 -1.18 -1.37
N CYS A 107 -5.66 -1.61 -2.45
CA CYS A 107 -4.78 -2.78 -2.47
C CYS A 107 -3.44 -2.34 -3.06
N VAL A 108 -2.43 -2.18 -2.22
CA VAL A 108 -1.13 -1.61 -2.60
C VAL A 108 -0.37 -2.57 -3.50
N TYR A 109 -0.16 -2.15 -4.74
CA TYR A 109 0.62 -2.86 -5.74
C TYR A 109 2.01 -2.23 -5.85
N GLY A 110 2.93 -2.66 -5.00
CA GLY A 110 4.37 -2.35 -5.09
C GLY A 110 5.10 -3.43 -5.90
N ALA A 111 5.62 -4.44 -5.25
CA ALA A 111 6.15 -5.69 -5.81
C ALA A 111 7.20 -5.52 -6.94
N PRO A 112 8.39 -4.92 -6.69
CA PRO A 112 9.40 -4.67 -7.71
C PRO A 112 9.79 -5.89 -8.54
N ALA A 113 9.91 -7.06 -7.91
CA ALA A 113 10.32 -8.30 -8.59
C ALA A 113 9.27 -8.81 -9.58
N GLN A 114 7.98 -8.72 -9.24
CA GLN A 114 6.88 -9.19 -10.09
C GLN A 114 6.57 -8.23 -11.25
N ARG A 115 7.10 -7.02 -11.21
CA ARG A 115 7.00 -6.02 -12.28
C ARG A 115 8.35 -5.62 -12.87
N ASP A 116 9.35 -6.50 -12.79
CA ASP A 116 10.63 -6.30 -13.46
C ASP A 116 10.47 -6.58 -14.97
N PRO A 117 10.69 -5.56 -15.85
CA PRO A 117 10.54 -5.72 -17.27
C PRO A 117 11.64 -6.58 -17.91
N GLY A 118 12.71 -6.93 -17.18
CA GLY A 118 13.82 -7.69 -17.73
C GLY A 118 14.51 -6.94 -18.90
N PRO A 119 14.65 -7.59 -20.07
CA PRO A 119 15.28 -7.00 -21.25
C PRO A 119 14.30 -6.18 -22.12
N ILE A 120 13.02 -6.08 -21.75
CA ILE A 120 12.01 -5.35 -22.52
C ILE A 120 12.34 -3.85 -22.52
N GLY A 121 12.19 -3.19 -23.67
CA GLY A 121 12.39 -1.75 -23.78
C GLY A 121 11.35 -0.95 -22.96
N ALA A 122 11.72 0.24 -22.51
CA ALA A 122 10.88 1.02 -21.60
C ALA A 122 9.49 1.33 -22.18
N GLU A 123 9.38 1.69 -23.45
CA GLU A 123 8.11 1.97 -24.13
C GLU A 123 7.22 0.73 -24.21
N GLU A 124 7.79 -0.40 -24.63
CA GLU A 124 7.07 -1.68 -24.69
C GLU A 124 6.62 -2.14 -23.30
N ALA A 125 7.47 -1.97 -22.26
CA ALA A 125 7.11 -2.30 -20.90
C ALA A 125 5.95 -1.42 -20.40
N TRP A 126 5.98 -0.15 -20.74
CA TRP A 126 4.89 0.80 -20.39
C TRP A 126 3.56 0.36 -21.00
N ASP A 127 3.53 0.10 -22.32
CA ASP A 127 2.33 -0.31 -23.03
C ASP A 127 1.77 -1.66 -22.54
N ARG A 128 2.65 -2.63 -22.28
CA ARG A 128 2.25 -3.92 -21.72
C ARG A 128 1.65 -3.78 -20.31
N ALA A 129 2.24 -2.94 -19.48
CA ALA A 129 1.74 -2.70 -18.14
C ALA A 129 0.37 -2.00 -18.16
N LEU A 130 0.20 -0.98 -19.02
CA LEU A 130 -1.10 -0.32 -19.22
C LEU A 130 -2.16 -1.35 -19.65
N GLY A 131 -1.85 -2.19 -20.63
CA GLY A 131 -2.74 -3.25 -21.10
C GLY A 131 -3.09 -4.25 -19.99
N GLY A 132 -2.13 -4.62 -19.16
CA GLY A 132 -2.33 -5.50 -17.99
C GLY A 132 -3.25 -4.86 -16.95
N MET A 133 -2.96 -3.64 -16.52
CA MET A 133 -3.78 -2.96 -15.49
C MET A 133 -5.20 -2.68 -15.96
N ARG A 134 -5.41 -2.32 -17.23
CA ARG A 134 -6.76 -2.15 -17.79
C ARG A 134 -7.59 -3.44 -17.80
N ARG A 135 -6.97 -4.61 -17.83
CA ARG A 135 -7.70 -5.89 -17.70
C ARG A 135 -8.01 -6.22 -16.25
N ILE A 136 -7.08 -5.92 -15.32
CA ILE A 136 -7.15 -6.35 -13.93
C ILE A 136 -8.00 -5.37 -13.08
N ALA A 137 -7.80 -4.07 -13.24
CA ALA A 137 -8.37 -3.05 -12.36
C ALA A 137 -9.91 -3.07 -12.24
N PRO A 138 -10.70 -3.41 -13.30
CA PRO A 138 -12.16 -3.48 -13.19
C PRO A 138 -12.68 -4.45 -12.13
N ALA A 139 -11.94 -5.51 -11.79
CA ALA A 139 -12.31 -6.44 -10.72
C ALA A 139 -12.27 -5.77 -9.34
N PHE A 140 -11.30 -4.88 -9.12
CA PHE A 140 -11.19 -4.10 -7.88
C PHE A 140 -12.30 -3.06 -7.77
N GLU A 141 -12.63 -2.36 -8.86
CA GLU A 141 -13.77 -1.44 -8.90
C GLU A 141 -15.08 -2.17 -8.55
N ALA A 142 -15.30 -3.34 -9.13
CA ALA A 142 -16.48 -4.16 -8.83
C ALA A 142 -16.52 -4.65 -7.36
N ALA A 143 -15.36 -4.81 -6.74
CA ALA A 143 -15.20 -5.16 -5.32
C ALA A 143 -15.35 -3.94 -4.37
N GLY A 144 -15.54 -2.73 -4.88
CA GLY A 144 -15.58 -1.50 -4.09
C GLY A 144 -14.20 -1.07 -3.58
N SER A 145 -13.13 -1.51 -4.25
CA SER A 145 -11.73 -1.26 -3.92
C SER A 145 -10.98 -0.67 -5.13
N ALA A 146 -9.68 -0.46 -5.00
CA ALA A 146 -8.80 -0.10 -6.10
C ALA A 146 -7.42 -0.75 -5.94
N ILE A 147 -6.75 -1.05 -7.06
CA ILE A 147 -5.31 -1.23 -7.07
C ILE A 147 -4.70 0.15 -6.78
N ALA A 148 -3.98 0.27 -5.69
CA ALA A 148 -3.18 1.44 -5.35
C ALA A 148 -1.76 1.22 -5.90
N PHE A 149 -1.49 1.74 -7.10
CA PHE A 149 -0.22 1.52 -7.77
C PHE A 149 0.87 2.38 -7.15
N GLU A 150 1.89 1.73 -6.63
CA GLU A 150 2.98 2.34 -5.87
C GLU A 150 4.25 2.45 -6.70
N ALA A 151 4.89 3.62 -6.70
CA ALA A 151 6.29 3.72 -7.07
C ALA A 151 7.15 3.03 -6.01
N ASN A 152 8.14 2.24 -6.44
CA ASN A 152 9.13 1.71 -5.51
C ASN A 152 10.53 2.15 -5.91
N ALA A 153 11.30 2.63 -4.94
CA ALA A 153 12.62 3.16 -5.18
C ALA A 153 13.58 2.15 -5.86
N ALA A 154 14.48 2.65 -6.70
CA ALA A 154 15.53 1.85 -7.32
C ALA A 154 16.40 1.12 -6.28
N HIS A 155 16.51 1.68 -5.06
CA HIS A 155 17.14 1.05 -3.91
C HIS A 155 16.64 -0.38 -3.64
N TYR A 156 15.35 -0.65 -3.86
CA TYR A 156 14.73 -1.98 -3.69
C TYR A 156 14.80 -2.87 -4.94
N GLY A 157 15.66 -2.52 -5.89
CA GLY A 157 15.82 -3.26 -7.14
C GLY A 157 14.69 -3.01 -8.15
N CYS A 158 13.84 -2.00 -7.93
CA CYS A 158 12.80 -1.64 -8.88
C CYS A 158 13.41 -1.05 -10.15
N ARG A 159 12.95 -1.51 -11.32
CA ARG A 159 13.37 -1.02 -12.64
C ARG A 159 12.22 -0.50 -13.49
N PHE A 160 11.01 -0.50 -12.94
CA PHE A 160 9.81 -0.03 -13.62
C PHE A 160 8.97 0.82 -12.68
N ILE A 161 8.84 2.10 -13.00
CA ILE A 161 8.13 3.12 -12.21
C ILE A 161 8.73 3.25 -10.79
N THR A 162 9.76 4.09 -10.69
CA THR A 162 10.52 4.30 -9.45
C THR A 162 10.16 5.59 -8.74
N THR A 163 9.44 6.51 -9.39
CA THR A 163 9.05 7.80 -8.80
C THR A 163 7.53 7.98 -8.76
N THR A 164 7.07 8.78 -7.81
CA THR A 164 5.66 9.16 -7.65
C THR A 164 5.12 9.82 -8.92
N ALA A 165 5.91 10.69 -9.57
CA ALA A 165 5.53 11.31 -10.83
C ALA A 165 5.29 10.29 -11.95
N GLN A 166 6.14 9.25 -12.03
CA GLN A 166 5.95 8.17 -13.02
C GLN A 166 4.69 7.34 -12.72
N ALA A 167 4.45 7.02 -11.43
CA ALA A 167 3.27 6.27 -11.03
C ALA A 167 1.98 7.06 -11.30
N ALA A 168 1.97 8.34 -11.00
CA ALA A 168 0.84 9.22 -11.28
C ALA A 168 0.53 9.30 -12.79
N ARG A 169 1.56 9.52 -13.61
CA ARG A 169 1.44 9.48 -15.07
C ARG A 169 0.87 8.15 -15.56
N PHE A 170 1.34 7.03 -15.00
CA PHE A 170 0.87 5.69 -15.36
C PHE A 170 -0.61 5.49 -15.04
N VAL A 171 -1.06 5.92 -13.85
CA VAL A 171 -2.46 5.86 -13.43
C VAL A 171 -3.34 6.73 -14.32
N ASP A 172 -2.91 7.94 -14.63
CA ASP A 172 -3.62 8.88 -15.50
C ASP A 172 -3.75 8.33 -16.93
N GLU A 173 -2.65 7.85 -17.53
CA GLU A 173 -2.66 7.25 -18.87
C GLU A 173 -3.45 5.93 -18.94
N ALA A 174 -3.50 5.16 -17.86
CA ALA A 174 -4.31 3.95 -17.80
C ALA A 174 -5.80 4.26 -17.95
N ASP A 175 -6.26 5.38 -17.41
CA ASP A 175 -7.64 5.89 -17.47
C ASP A 175 -8.66 4.75 -17.28
N THR A 176 -8.50 4.00 -16.19
CA THR A 176 -9.34 2.83 -15.93
C THR A 176 -9.87 2.85 -14.49
N PRO A 177 -11.18 2.61 -14.30
CA PRO A 177 -11.74 2.44 -12.97
C PRO A 177 -11.02 1.32 -12.20
N GLY A 178 -10.87 1.51 -10.89
CA GLY A 178 -10.20 0.52 -10.04
C GLY A 178 -8.67 0.55 -10.06
N LEU A 179 -8.04 1.49 -10.79
CA LEU A 179 -6.60 1.80 -10.69
C LEU A 179 -6.41 3.22 -10.15
N ARG A 180 -5.67 3.36 -9.07
CA ARG A 180 -5.42 4.62 -8.37
C ARG A 180 -3.94 4.70 -7.97
N LEU A 181 -3.50 5.87 -7.53
CA LEU A 181 -2.14 6.10 -7.06
C LEU A 181 -1.99 5.70 -5.58
N GLN A 182 -0.88 5.06 -5.24
CA GLN A 182 -0.31 4.96 -3.90
C GLN A 182 0.82 5.98 -3.76
N ILE A 183 0.80 6.75 -2.69
CA ILE A 183 1.93 7.61 -2.29
C ILE A 183 2.69 6.90 -1.17
N ASP A 184 4.03 6.86 -1.26
CA ASP A 184 4.91 6.32 -0.24
C ASP A 184 6.03 7.32 0.09
N THR A 185 6.12 7.76 1.35
CA THR A 185 7.12 8.76 1.75
C THR A 185 8.54 8.21 1.77
N GLY A 186 8.73 6.93 2.04
CA GLY A 186 10.05 6.28 1.98
C GLY A 186 10.64 6.32 0.58
N THR A 187 9.80 6.10 -0.45
CA THR A 187 10.19 6.25 -1.85
C THR A 187 10.55 7.70 -2.19
N LEU A 188 9.74 8.68 -1.73
CA LEU A 188 10.05 10.10 -1.93
C LEU A 188 11.43 10.46 -1.36
N PHE A 189 11.77 9.98 -0.16
CA PHE A 189 13.09 10.21 0.45
C PHE A 189 14.23 9.54 -0.35
N LEU A 190 14.07 8.28 -0.74
CA LEU A 190 15.10 7.51 -1.45
C LEU A 190 15.39 8.07 -2.84
N GLU A 191 14.35 8.44 -3.58
CA GLU A 191 14.47 8.99 -4.93
C GLU A 191 14.72 10.52 -4.91
N LYS A 192 14.70 11.15 -3.71
CA LYS A 192 14.88 12.59 -3.52
C LYS A 192 13.92 13.42 -4.35
N GLU A 193 12.68 12.97 -4.40
CA GLU A 193 11.63 13.68 -5.14
C GLU A 193 11.31 15.01 -4.46
N ASP A 194 11.04 16.04 -5.27
CA ASP A 194 10.50 17.30 -4.76
C ASP A 194 9.06 17.05 -4.27
N PRO A 195 8.76 17.30 -2.99
CA PRO A 195 7.40 17.13 -2.46
C PRO A 195 6.32 17.87 -3.26
N ALA A 196 6.67 18.93 -3.99
CA ALA A 196 5.72 19.67 -4.82
C ALA A 196 4.97 18.80 -5.83
N VAL A 197 5.52 17.65 -6.24
CA VAL A 197 4.81 16.67 -7.10
C VAL A 197 3.46 16.27 -6.52
N LEU A 198 3.31 16.25 -5.20
CA LEU A 198 2.10 15.79 -4.52
C LEU A 198 0.93 16.77 -4.65
N LEU A 199 1.18 18.06 -5.00
CA LEU A 199 0.11 19.02 -5.27
C LEU A 199 -0.74 18.62 -6.48
N ASP A 200 -0.08 18.10 -7.51
CA ASP A 200 -0.73 17.79 -8.80
C ASP A 200 -1.37 16.39 -8.81
N VAL A 201 -0.99 15.51 -7.88
CA VAL A 201 -1.37 14.10 -7.92
C VAL A 201 -2.24 13.63 -6.75
N GLY A 202 -2.52 14.50 -5.78
CA GLY A 202 -3.30 14.15 -4.59
C GLY A 202 -4.69 13.59 -4.89
N ASN A 203 -5.35 14.09 -5.92
CA ASN A 203 -6.67 13.62 -6.38
C ASN A 203 -6.64 12.24 -7.05
N LEU A 204 -5.48 11.79 -7.52
CA LEU A 204 -5.29 10.44 -8.09
C LEU A 204 -5.05 9.41 -6.99
N ALA A 205 -4.56 9.84 -5.83
CA ALA A 205 -4.15 8.95 -4.76
C ALA A 205 -5.34 8.47 -3.92
N VAL A 206 -5.34 7.16 -3.59
CA VAL A 206 -6.36 6.53 -2.75
C VAL A 206 -5.80 6.16 -1.37
N HIS A 207 -4.48 6.07 -1.23
CA HIS A 207 -3.81 5.67 0.00
C HIS A 207 -2.42 6.31 0.11
N LEU A 208 -1.97 6.55 1.35
CA LEU A 208 -0.66 7.13 1.66
C LEU A 208 0.03 6.31 2.74
N HIS A 209 1.25 5.85 2.46
CA HIS A 209 2.18 5.35 3.47
C HIS A 209 3.05 6.48 4.01
N VAL A 210 3.03 6.67 5.32
CA VAL A 210 4.08 7.38 6.04
C VAL A 210 5.09 6.32 6.48
N SER A 211 6.18 6.25 5.76
CA SER A 211 7.25 5.27 5.91
C SER A 211 8.61 5.96 5.86
N GLU A 212 9.64 5.29 6.32
CA GLU A 212 11.04 5.68 6.13
C GLU A 212 11.80 4.56 5.41
N PRO A 213 12.96 4.85 4.76
CA PRO A 213 13.75 3.86 4.06
C PRO A 213 13.95 2.58 4.87
N ASP A 214 13.88 1.42 4.20
CA ASP A 214 14.02 0.09 4.78
C ASP A 214 12.95 -0.26 5.84
N LEU A 215 11.81 0.46 5.84
CA LEU A 215 10.71 0.34 6.81
C LEU A 215 11.22 0.52 8.25
N GLN A 216 12.11 1.48 8.47
CA GLN A 216 12.59 1.85 9.80
C GLN A 216 11.47 2.46 10.63
N VAL A 217 11.69 2.56 11.94
CA VAL A 217 10.73 3.19 12.85
C VAL A 217 10.62 4.68 12.52
N VAL A 218 9.44 5.11 12.10
CA VAL A 218 9.18 6.47 11.63
C VAL A 218 9.39 7.48 12.75
N GLY A 219 10.16 8.53 12.46
CA GLY A 219 10.50 9.61 13.39
C GLY A 219 11.77 9.35 14.22
N ASP A 220 12.34 8.13 14.21
CA ASP A 220 13.53 7.82 15.02
C ASP A 220 14.86 8.19 14.30
N HIS A 221 14.83 8.43 12.98
CA HIS A 221 16.04 8.62 12.17
C HIS A 221 16.28 10.04 11.68
N GLY A 222 15.45 10.99 12.15
CA GLY A 222 15.64 12.41 11.89
C GLY A 222 15.39 12.85 10.45
N LEU A 223 14.61 12.08 9.67
CA LEU A 223 14.12 12.52 8.38
C LEU A 223 13.08 13.64 8.57
N ASP A 224 13.21 14.68 7.74
CA ASP A 224 12.30 15.82 7.79
C ASP A 224 11.04 15.55 6.94
N HIS A 225 9.98 15.14 7.60
CA HIS A 225 8.68 14.89 6.97
C HIS A 225 7.87 16.18 6.73
N ILE A 226 8.22 17.30 7.35
CA ILE A 226 7.43 18.55 7.31
C ILE A 226 7.19 19.04 5.87
N PRO A 227 8.17 19.07 4.96
CA PRO A 227 7.92 19.48 3.58
C PRO A 227 6.88 18.60 2.86
N ILE A 228 6.96 17.27 3.05
CA ILE A 228 6.01 16.32 2.46
C ILE A 228 4.61 16.52 3.05
N ALA A 229 4.52 16.54 4.38
CA ALA A 229 3.26 16.72 5.10
C ALA A 229 2.57 18.04 4.73
N SER A 230 3.33 19.13 4.66
CA SER A 230 2.81 20.45 4.28
C SER A 230 2.19 20.45 2.87
N VAL A 231 2.80 19.74 1.93
CA VAL A 231 2.28 19.64 0.57
C VAL A 231 1.06 18.72 0.50
N ILE A 232 1.07 17.58 1.19
CA ILE A 232 -0.10 16.69 1.30
C ILE A 232 -1.31 17.42 1.87
N MET A 233 -1.14 18.23 2.92
CA MET A 233 -2.24 19.03 3.50
C MET A 233 -2.78 20.10 2.55
N GLN A 234 -1.98 20.56 1.60
CA GLN A 234 -2.39 21.53 0.58
C GLN A 234 -2.96 20.88 -0.67
N SER A 235 -2.72 19.58 -0.87
CA SER A 235 -3.23 18.81 -2.01
C SER A 235 -4.69 18.39 -1.82
N ASP A 236 -5.31 17.86 -2.88
CA ASP A 236 -6.66 17.30 -2.84
C ASP A 236 -6.70 15.86 -2.27
N TYR A 237 -5.64 15.42 -1.59
CA TYR A 237 -5.61 14.10 -0.98
C TYR A 237 -6.59 13.99 0.19
N ALA A 238 -7.49 13.01 0.12
CA ALA A 238 -8.51 12.77 1.13
C ALA A 238 -8.54 11.32 1.69
N GLY A 239 -7.61 10.48 1.24
CA GLY A 239 -7.52 9.07 1.62
C GLY A 239 -6.98 8.83 3.04
N PRO A 240 -6.95 7.55 3.47
CA PRO A 240 -6.32 7.11 4.71
C PRO A 240 -4.81 7.34 4.71
N VAL A 241 -4.25 7.56 5.90
CA VAL A 241 -2.80 7.67 6.14
C VAL A 241 -2.37 6.49 6.98
N SER A 242 -1.56 5.58 6.43
CA SER A 242 -1.02 4.43 7.14
C SER A 242 0.43 4.65 7.55
N LEU A 243 0.70 4.47 8.83
CA LEU A 243 2.07 4.29 9.32
C LEU A 243 2.58 2.92 8.87
N GLU A 244 3.63 2.89 8.06
CA GLU A 244 4.25 1.66 7.59
C GLU A 244 5.70 1.55 8.09
N MET A 245 5.96 0.55 8.93
CA MET A 245 7.28 0.23 9.46
C MET A 245 7.36 -1.26 9.82
N LYS A 246 8.57 -1.79 9.98
CA LYS A 246 8.78 -3.16 10.47
C LYS A 246 8.63 -3.24 11.99
N ALA A 247 8.17 -4.40 12.46
CA ALA A 247 8.18 -4.72 13.88
C ALA A 247 9.60 -4.68 14.46
N VAL A 248 9.71 -4.10 15.65
CA VAL A 248 10.92 -4.09 16.49
C VAL A 248 10.59 -4.73 17.84
N PRO A 249 11.58 -5.12 18.65
CA PRO A 249 11.30 -5.77 19.96
C PRO A 249 10.33 -4.98 20.84
N GLU A 250 10.48 -3.65 20.90
CA GLU A 250 9.61 -2.74 21.68
C GLU A 250 8.52 -2.12 20.78
N TRP A 251 7.86 -2.92 19.97
CA TRP A 251 6.93 -2.48 18.93
C TRP A 251 5.78 -1.59 19.46
N GLN A 252 5.26 -1.85 20.66
CA GLN A 252 4.16 -1.03 21.23
C GLN A 252 4.61 0.42 21.44
N GLU A 253 5.82 0.60 21.96
CA GLU A 253 6.37 1.93 22.21
C GLU A 253 6.79 2.62 20.91
N ALA A 254 7.36 1.85 19.98
CA ALA A 254 7.68 2.35 18.64
C ALA A 254 6.41 2.86 17.93
N ILE A 255 5.32 2.09 17.94
CA ILE A 255 4.04 2.52 17.37
C ILE A 255 3.54 3.81 18.03
N ARG A 256 3.56 3.92 19.36
CA ARG A 256 3.10 5.15 20.06
C ARG A 256 3.91 6.38 19.65
N ARG A 257 5.24 6.27 19.63
CA ARG A 257 6.11 7.39 19.24
C ARG A 257 5.89 7.80 17.79
N SER A 258 5.87 6.81 16.88
CA SER A 258 5.65 7.08 15.46
C SER A 258 4.26 7.65 15.19
N LEU A 259 3.21 7.17 15.87
CA LEU A 259 1.87 7.75 15.75
C LEU A 259 1.82 9.20 16.26
N ALA A 260 2.46 9.50 17.38
CA ALA A 260 2.55 10.87 17.89
C ALA A 260 3.28 11.79 16.88
N PHE A 261 4.38 11.30 16.28
CA PHE A 261 5.11 12.02 15.23
C PHE A 261 4.23 12.26 13.99
N VAL A 262 3.52 11.23 13.52
CA VAL A 262 2.65 11.34 12.33
C VAL A 262 1.46 12.27 12.61
N GLN A 263 0.87 12.22 13.80
CA GLN A 263 -0.21 13.12 14.20
C GLN A 263 0.24 14.58 14.23
N ASP A 264 1.43 14.85 14.75
CA ASP A 264 1.98 16.20 14.83
C ASP A 264 2.37 16.77 13.45
N ALA A 265 2.87 15.91 12.55
CA ALA A 265 3.36 16.34 11.24
C ALA A 265 2.25 16.42 10.17
N TYR A 266 1.29 15.46 10.14
CA TYR A 266 0.36 15.26 9.04
C TYR A 266 -1.09 15.64 9.36
N PHE A 267 -1.45 15.89 10.63
CA PHE A 267 -2.81 16.22 11.06
C PHE A 267 -2.86 17.51 11.87
#